data_3b11f8263b6063d680a61ec185782c1d
#
_entry.id   3b11f8263b6063d680a61ec185782c1d
#
_cell.length_a   1.000
_cell.length_b   1.000
_cell.length_c   1.000
_cell.angle_alpha   90.00
_cell.angle_beta   90.00
_cell.angle_gamma   90.00
#
_symmetry.space_group_name_H-M   'P 1'
#
loop_
_entity.id
_entity.type
_entity.pdbx_description
1 polymer ?
#
loop_
_entity_poly.entity_id
_entity_poly.type
_entity_poly.pdbx_seq_one_letter_code
_entity_poly.pdbx_strand_id
1 'polypeptide(L)'
;MENMNDKWKKIALEAVPFLLLWAAFFVFGLWLRRQIPLDVPPGELHGLDYNGHGELFADHRLITFTRFRHPLFGWLMSPIPLFGARIANVSFIAYWGYLSFIFSGIVAASVWMVYRISAQMEGVGKVSAAVCAGLFACFGYVRYLAAGPESFSVSMLLALAVLWWGVRSPFVVGRQPLQGKGVYDKLVWFLLFVVATGITLTQGAKVVLAYLVSRRMTKRDWICLASGAAAAVLAAVGFYVVKLMLLGSGGRTVSSAFADLFSCIPHDLTIVQRLRMLEMFFFEPIVPHGVPYSVSEIVVAYSSWWQYALCAAIYLATAVGAYRMRSTLLVKMIVVMFCVDAVIHLVMFWGMSEAQIYCGHWFYVLPILIAGAWKKGVIKKPSDML
;
A
#
# COMPACT_ATOMS: atom_id res chain seq x y z
N MET A 1 37.49 -9.47 -7.63
CA MET A 1 36.57 -10.56 -7.24
C MET A 1 36.24 -10.34 -5.78
N GLU A 2 34.97 -10.01 -5.48
CA GLU A 2 34.50 -9.87 -4.11
C GLU A 2 34.55 -11.25 -3.44
N ASN A 3 35.18 -11.35 -2.27
CA ASN A 3 35.33 -12.62 -1.58
C ASN A 3 33.93 -13.16 -1.22
N MET A 4 33.67 -14.45 -1.47
CA MET A 4 32.36 -15.09 -1.21
C MET A 4 31.93 -14.88 0.24
N ASN A 5 32.87 -14.81 1.20
CA ASN A 5 32.64 -14.53 2.61
C ASN A 5 32.10 -13.10 2.84
N ASP A 6 32.56 -12.11 2.08
CA ASP A 6 32.10 -10.72 2.22
C ASP A 6 30.70 -10.54 1.63
N LYS A 7 30.40 -11.29 0.56
CA LYS A 7 29.05 -11.33 -0.01
C LYS A 7 28.02 -11.91 0.98
N TRP A 8 28.35 -13.00 1.65
CA TRP A 8 27.46 -13.60 2.67
C TRP A 8 27.31 -12.72 3.90
N LYS A 9 28.38 -12.08 4.39
CA LYS A 9 28.30 -11.09 5.47
C LYS A 9 27.37 -9.93 5.13
N LYS A 10 27.45 -9.42 3.91
CA LYS A 10 26.57 -8.33 3.45
C LYS A 10 25.11 -8.75 3.36
N ILE A 11 24.83 -9.95 2.85
CA ILE A 11 23.47 -10.51 2.81
C ILE A 11 22.93 -10.68 4.23
N ALA A 12 23.72 -11.24 5.15
CA ALA A 12 23.31 -11.43 6.54
C ALA A 12 23.04 -10.10 7.25
N LEU A 13 23.89 -9.08 7.05
CA LEU A 13 23.69 -7.74 7.62
C LEU A 13 22.41 -7.05 7.10
N GLU A 14 21.98 -7.34 5.88
CA GLU A 14 20.73 -6.83 5.34
C GLU A 14 19.52 -7.67 5.77
N ALA A 15 19.67 -8.98 5.92
CA ALA A 15 18.58 -9.89 6.27
C ALA A 15 18.19 -9.82 7.76
N VAL A 16 19.16 -9.67 8.66
CA VAL A 16 18.91 -9.67 10.11
C VAL A 16 17.91 -8.59 10.54
N PRO A 17 18.05 -7.30 10.16
CA PRO A 17 17.07 -6.28 10.53
C PRO A 17 15.67 -6.57 9.97
N PHE A 18 15.58 -7.12 8.77
CA PHE A 18 14.31 -7.52 8.17
C PHE A 18 13.64 -8.64 8.96
N LEU A 19 14.40 -9.69 9.33
CA LEU A 19 13.88 -10.82 10.09
C LEU A 19 13.45 -10.41 11.50
N LEU A 20 14.21 -9.53 12.15
CA LEU A 20 13.84 -8.99 13.46
C LEU A 20 12.55 -8.17 13.40
N LEU A 21 12.41 -7.33 12.36
CA LEU A 21 11.20 -6.56 12.15
C LEU A 21 10.00 -7.45 11.86
N TRP A 22 10.18 -8.48 11.04
CA TRP A 22 9.16 -9.48 10.77
C TRP A 22 8.72 -10.22 12.04
N ALA A 23 9.68 -10.70 12.82
CA ALA A 23 9.38 -11.34 14.10
C ALA A 23 8.63 -10.41 15.06
N ALA A 24 9.05 -9.14 15.17
CA ALA A 24 8.37 -8.15 16.01
C ALA A 24 6.92 -7.92 15.59
N PHE A 25 6.65 -7.75 14.30
CA PHE A 25 5.29 -7.62 13.78
C PHE A 25 4.47 -8.89 13.98
N PHE A 26 5.07 -10.04 13.80
CA PHE A 26 4.39 -11.31 14.03
C PHE A 26 3.98 -11.49 15.50
N VAL A 27 4.90 -11.22 16.43
CA VAL A 27 4.61 -11.26 17.86
C VAL A 27 3.52 -10.26 18.23
N PHE A 28 3.58 -9.05 17.68
CA PHE A 28 2.53 -8.04 17.89
C PHE A 28 1.17 -8.52 17.34
N GLY A 29 1.13 -9.14 16.17
CA GLY A 29 -0.10 -9.69 15.59
C GLY A 29 -0.71 -10.78 16.46
N LEU A 30 0.12 -11.69 16.99
CA LEU A 30 -0.33 -12.71 17.94
C LEU A 30 -0.83 -12.10 19.26
N TRP A 31 -0.13 -11.08 19.78
CA TRP A 31 -0.55 -10.37 20.97
C TRP A 31 -1.89 -9.65 20.74
N LEU A 32 -2.03 -8.91 19.64
CA LEU A 32 -3.28 -8.24 19.28
C LEU A 32 -4.44 -9.23 19.20
N ARG A 33 -4.23 -10.38 18.56
CA ARG A 33 -5.25 -11.43 18.47
C ARG A 33 -5.74 -11.93 19.82
N ARG A 34 -4.85 -11.99 20.83
CA ARG A 34 -5.22 -12.40 22.19
C ARG A 34 -6.07 -11.36 22.93
N GLN A 35 -6.02 -10.08 22.51
CA GLN A 35 -6.82 -9.02 23.12
C GLN A 35 -8.27 -9.00 22.56
N ILE A 36 -8.52 -9.74 21.49
CA ILE A 36 -9.83 -9.80 20.85
C ILE A 36 -10.60 -10.98 21.44
N PRO A 37 -11.81 -10.77 22.02
CA PRO A 37 -12.67 -11.86 22.40
C PRO A 37 -12.91 -12.82 21.23
N LEU A 38 -13.00 -14.11 21.50
CA LEU A 38 -13.13 -15.14 20.45
C LEU A 38 -14.47 -15.05 19.69
N ASP A 39 -15.46 -14.46 20.32
CA ASP A 39 -16.81 -14.21 19.80
C ASP A 39 -16.92 -12.90 19.01
N VAL A 40 -15.94 -12.02 19.12
CA VAL A 40 -15.88 -10.79 18.31
C VAL A 40 -15.15 -11.08 17.02
N PRO A 41 -15.80 -10.85 15.87
CA PRO A 41 -15.14 -10.95 14.59
C PRO A 41 -13.92 -10.03 14.55
N PRO A 42 -12.73 -10.52 14.14
CA PRO A 42 -11.51 -9.71 14.13
C PRO A 42 -11.59 -8.43 13.30
N GLY A 43 -12.48 -8.37 12.31
CA GLY A 43 -12.65 -7.21 11.43
C GLY A 43 -13.38 -6.03 12.07
N GLU A 44 -14.11 -6.24 13.14
CA GLU A 44 -14.77 -5.14 13.89
C GLU A 44 -13.75 -4.37 14.75
N LEU A 45 -12.56 -4.93 14.97
CA LEU A 45 -11.50 -4.27 15.70
C LEU A 45 -10.65 -3.42 14.75
N HIS A 46 -10.57 -2.15 15.02
CA HIS A 46 -9.72 -1.19 14.32
C HIS A 46 -10.10 -0.90 12.87
N GLY A 47 -11.35 -1.22 12.46
CA GLY A 47 -11.84 -0.89 11.13
C GLY A 47 -11.10 -1.55 9.97
N LEU A 48 -10.50 -2.71 10.22
CA LEU A 48 -9.85 -3.51 9.18
C LEU A 48 -10.81 -4.63 8.76
N ASP A 49 -10.92 -4.86 7.46
CA ASP A 49 -11.82 -5.89 6.89
C ASP A 49 -11.23 -7.31 7.04
N TYR A 50 -10.75 -7.64 8.24
CA TYR A 50 -10.22 -8.98 8.52
C TYR A 50 -11.25 -10.08 8.33
N ASN A 51 -12.54 -9.79 8.59
CA ASN A 51 -13.60 -10.79 8.48
C ASN A 51 -13.85 -11.18 7.06
N GLY A 52 -14.03 -10.21 6.17
CA GLY A 52 -14.28 -10.50 4.76
C GLY A 52 -13.16 -11.32 4.14
N HIS A 53 -11.90 -11.00 4.45
CA HIS A 53 -10.75 -11.74 3.95
C HIS A 53 -10.47 -13.01 4.75
N GLY A 54 -10.63 -12.99 6.08
CA GLY A 54 -10.39 -14.14 6.94
C GLY A 54 -11.32 -15.30 6.67
N GLU A 55 -12.63 -15.04 6.53
CA GLU A 55 -13.62 -16.04 6.15
C GLU A 55 -13.36 -16.61 4.75
N LEU A 56 -12.98 -15.76 3.80
CA LEU A 56 -12.65 -16.19 2.45
C LEU A 56 -11.40 -17.07 2.41
N PHE A 57 -10.42 -16.79 3.24
CA PHE A 57 -9.23 -17.63 3.39
C PHE A 57 -9.59 -18.96 4.06
N ALA A 58 -10.46 -18.96 5.08
CA ALA A 58 -10.89 -20.17 5.77
C ALA A 58 -11.74 -21.10 4.88
N ASP A 59 -12.66 -20.54 4.10
CA ASP A 59 -13.59 -21.29 3.25
C ASP A 59 -13.00 -21.75 1.92
N HIS A 60 -11.74 -21.50 1.65
CA HIS A 60 -11.10 -21.75 0.35
C HIS A 60 -11.77 -21.02 -0.83
N ARG A 61 -12.70 -20.12 -0.56
CA ARG A 61 -13.46 -19.36 -1.56
C ARG A 61 -12.71 -18.15 -2.09
N LEU A 62 -11.44 -17.96 -1.68
CA LEU A 62 -10.67 -16.81 -2.11
C LEU A 62 -10.55 -16.73 -3.65
N ILE A 63 -10.47 -17.88 -4.31
CA ILE A 63 -10.45 -17.95 -5.79
C ILE A 63 -11.78 -17.45 -6.38
N THR A 64 -12.90 -17.67 -5.69
CA THR A 64 -14.22 -17.20 -6.11
C THR A 64 -14.50 -15.77 -5.67
N PHE A 65 -13.69 -15.24 -4.76
CA PHE A 65 -13.76 -13.86 -4.27
C PHE A 65 -13.12 -12.88 -5.26
N THR A 66 -13.64 -12.84 -6.43
CA THR A 66 -13.32 -11.80 -7.37
C THR A 66 -14.37 -10.69 -7.25
N ARG A 67 -14.15 -9.74 -6.37
CA ARG A 67 -14.87 -8.47 -6.43
C ARG A 67 -14.29 -7.65 -7.58
N PHE A 68 -15.11 -6.86 -8.23
CA PHE A 68 -14.65 -5.97 -9.30
C PHE A 68 -13.52 -5.04 -8.84
N ARG A 69 -13.49 -4.69 -7.56
CA ARG A 69 -12.45 -3.84 -6.93
C ARG A 69 -11.08 -4.53 -6.81
N HIS A 70 -11.06 -5.85 -6.68
CA HIS A 70 -9.90 -6.69 -6.42
C HIS A 70 -9.86 -7.87 -7.38
N PRO A 71 -9.73 -7.64 -8.70
CA PRO A 71 -10.04 -8.64 -9.71
C PRO A 71 -9.13 -9.89 -9.68
N LEU A 72 -7.88 -9.72 -9.27
CA LEU A 72 -6.90 -10.82 -9.17
C LEU A 72 -6.47 -11.14 -7.74
N PHE A 73 -6.99 -10.43 -6.73
CA PHE A 73 -6.55 -10.63 -5.35
C PHE A 73 -6.72 -12.09 -4.91
N GLY A 74 -7.88 -12.66 -5.14
CA GLY A 74 -8.16 -14.03 -4.81
C GLY A 74 -7.21 -15.03 -5.49
N TRP A 75 -6.85 -14.77 -6.75
CA TRP A 75 -5.93 -15.64 -7.51
C TRP A 75 -4.49 -15.50 -7.05
N LEU A 76 -4.00 -14.26 -6.89
CA LEU A 76 -2.63 -14.00 -6.48
C LEU A 76 -2.36 -14.50 -5.06
N MET A 77 -3.37 -14.44 -4.20
CA MET A 77 -3.26 -14.88 -2.81
C MET A 77 -3.68 -16.34 -2.60
N SER A 78 -4.22 -17.03 -3.61
CA SER A 78 -4.71 -18.42 -3.51
C SER A 78 -3.70 -19.43 -2.96
N PRO A 79 -2.38 -19.33 -3.19
CA PRO A 79 -1.42 -20.23 -2.57
C PRO A 79 -1.48 -20.22 -1.03
N ILE A 80 -1.85 -19.08 -0.42
CA ILE A 80 -1.90 -18.92 1.03
C ILE A 80 -3.00 -19.81 1.64
N PRO A 81 -4.30 -19.71 1.23
CA PRO A 81 -5.34 -20.57 1.75
C PRO A 81 -5.16 -22.05 1.40
N LEU A 82 -4.60 -22.37 0.22
CA LEU A 82 -4.34 -23.77 -0.15
C LEU A 82 -3.36 -24.45 0.82
N PHE A 83 -2.32 -23.73 1.23
CA PHE A 83 -1.40 -24.19 2.28
C PHE A 83 -2.06 -24.18 3.66
N GLY A 84 -2.80 -23.10 3.96
CA GLY A 84 -3.46 -22.87 5.24
C GLY A 84 -4.60 -23.86 5.51
N ALA A 85 -5.22 -24.42 4.48
CA ALA A 85 -6.32 -25.38 4.60
C ALA A 85 -5.99 -26.56 5.51
N ARG A 86 -4.78 -27.11 5.37
CA ARG A 86 -4.29 -28.19 6.22
C ARG A 86 -4.13 -27.79 7.68
N ILE A 87 -3.77 -26.52 7.92
CA ILE A 87 -3.58 -25.94 9.26
C ILE A 87 -4.94 -25.59 9.88
N ALA A 88 -5.86 -25.05 9.08
CA ALA A 88 -7.21 -24.71 9.53
C ALA A 88 -7.99 -25.92 10.03
N ASN A 89 -7.82 -27.09 9.41
CA ASN A 89 -8.42 -28.34 9.86
C ASN A 89 -7.91 -28.80 11.24
N VAL A 90 -6.77 -28.28 11.70
CA VAL A 90 -6.20 -28.61 13.00
C VAL A 90 -6.66 -27.63 14.06
N SER A 91 -6.61 -26.31 13.77
CA SER A 91 -6.96 -25.27 14.73
C SER A 91 -7.13 -23.90 14.05
N PHE A 92 -8.24 -23.23 14.35
CA PHE A 92 -8.48 -21.86 13.92
C PHE A 92 -7.41 -20.89 14.41
N ILE A 93 -6.93 -21.07 15.64
CA ILE A 93 -5.84 -20.24 16.23
C ILE A 93 -4.53 -20.43 15.44
N ALA A 94 -4.20 -21.68 15.08
CA ALA A 94 -3.01 -21.96 14.27
C ALA A 94 -3.12 -21.34 12.88
N TYR A 95 -4.30 -21.35 12.28
CA TYR A 95 -4.56 -20.72 10.99
C TYR A 95 -4.40 -19.21 11.04
N TRP A 96 -4.92 -18.55 12.08
CA TRP A 96 -4.67 -17.11 12.29
C TRP A 96 -3.19 -16.80 12.50
N GLY A 97 -2.48 -17.63 13.27
CA GLY A 97 -1.03 -17.52 13.42
C GLY A 97 -0.30 -17.59 12.07
N TYR A 98 -0.72 -18.48 11.20
CA TYR A 98 -0.19 -18.62 9.85
C TYR A 98 -0.45 -17.38 8.98
N LEU A 99 -1.68 -16.86 8.98
CA LEU A 99 -2.00 -15.64 8.25
C LEU A 99 -1.24 -14.43 8.79
N SER A 100 -1.20 -14.25 10.12
CA SER A 100 -0.42 -13.19 10.75
C SER A 100 1.07 -13.30 10.41
N PHE A 101 1.63 -14.51 10.31
CA PHE A 101 3.01 -14.72 9.90
C PHE A 101 3.28 -14.19 8.49
N ILE A 102 2.40 -14.46 7.53
CA ILE A 102 2.56 -14.01 6.15
C ILE A 102 2.38 -12.49 6.04
N PHE A 103 1.29 -11.95 6.61
CA PHE A 103 0.98 -10.53 6.47
C PHE A 103 1.95 -9.63 7.26
N SER A 104 2.46 -10.10 8.39
CA SER A 104 3.56 -9.43 9.08
C SER A 104 4.83 -9.36 8.22
N GLY A 105 5.11 -10.41 7.43
CA GLY A 105 6.22 -10.41 6.47
C GLY A 105 6.03 -9.40 5.34
N ILE A 106 4.81 -9.26 4.80
CA ILE A 106 4.47 -8.26 3.78
C ILE A 106 4.66 -6.84 4.34
N VAL A 107 4.22 -6.59 5.56
CA VAL A 107 4.37 -5.29 6.21
C VAL A 107 5.82 -5.01 6.55
N ALA A 108 6.57 -6.00 7.05
CA ALA A 108 8.01 -5.87 7.28
C ALA A 108 8.76 -5.52 5.98
N ALA A 109 8.40 -6.16 4.87
CA ALA A 109 8.93 -5.82 3.55
C ALA A 109 8.61 -4.37 3.15
N SER A 110 7.42 -3.88 3.46
CA SER A 110 7.03 -2.49 3.21
C SER A 110 7.88 -1.50 4.02
N VAL A 111 8.09 -1.76 5.31
CA VAL A 111 8.97 -0.94 6.17
C VAL A 111 10.42 -0.99 5.67
N TRP A 112 10.88 -2.17 5.27
CA TRP A 112 12.20 -2.33 4.66
C TRP A 112 12.34 -1.55 3.36
N MET A 113 11.31 -1.52 2.52
CA MET A 113 11.29 -0.72 1.30
C MET A 113 11.35 0.78 1.58
N VAL A 114 10.65 1.28 2.61
CA VAL A 114 10.76 2.67 3.06
C VAL A 114 12.21 3.00 3.43
N TYR A 115 12.87 2.14 4.20
CA TYR A 115 14.30 2.27 4.50
C TYR A 115 15.14 2.34 3.21
N ARG A 116 14.94 1.38 2.30
CA ARG A 116 15.73 1.29 1.06
C ARG A 116 15.54 2.49 0.14
N ILE A 117 14.32 2.99 0.02
CA ILE A 117 14.04 4.19 -0.78
C ILE A 117 14.71 5.41 -0.11
N SER A 118 14.54 5.57 1.20
CA SER A 118 15.10 6.69 1.94
C SER A 118 16.63 6.71 1.94
N ALA A 119 17.26 5.54 2.12
CA ALA A 119 18.72 5.41 2.14
C ALA A 119 19.40 5.65 0.78
N GLN A 120 18.63 5.63 -0.31
CA GLN A 120 19.12 5.93 -1.67
C GLN A 120 19.00 7.40 -2.03
N MET A 121 18.29 8.19 -1.23
CA MET A 121 18.20 9.63 -1.47
C MET A 121 19.53 10.30 -1.20
N GLU A 122 19.95 11.12 -2.15
CA GLU A 122 21.17 11.92 -2.02
C GLU A 122 21.14 12.80 -0.77
N GLY A 123 22.18 12.73 0.03
CA GLY A 123 22.32 13.49 1.26
C GLY A 123 21.52 12.97 2.46
N VAL A 124 20.82 11.84 2.35
CA VAL A 124 20.17 11.15 3.46
C VAL A 124 21.08 10.06 3.99
N GLY A 125 21.45 10.14 5.26
CA GLY A 125 22.26 9.11 5.92
C GLY A 125 21.47 7.84 6.22
N LYS A 126 22.15 6.70 6.31
CA LYS A 126 21.53 5.40 6.65
C LYS A 126 20.79 5.45 7.99
N VAL A 127 21.33 6.18 8.98
CA VAL A 127 20.68 6.35 10.30
C VAL A 127 19.35 7.10 10.15
N SER A 128 19.35 8.22 9.43
CA SER A 128 18.11 8.98 9.18
C SER A 128 17.06 8.14 8.44
N ALA A 129 17.50 7.35 7.45
CA ALA A 129 16.62 6.42 6.74
C ALA A 129 16.05 5.35 7.68
N ALA A 130 16.87 4.80 8.58
CA ALA A 130 16.44 3.82 9.57
C ALA A 130 15.44 4.41 10.59
N VAL A 131 15.68 5.66 11.04
CA VAL A 131 14.74 6.37 11.92
C VAL A 131 13.39 6.58 11.22
N CYS A 132 13.37 6.97 9.94
CA CYS A 132 12.13 7.12 9.18
C CYS A 132 11.38 5.80 8.99
N ALA A 133 12.10 4.72 8.70
CA ALA A 133 11.50 3.39 8.62
C ALA A 133 10.97 2.91 9.98
N GLY A 134 11.69 3.19 11.07
CA GLY A 134 11.25 2.91 12.44
C GLY A 134 10.00 3.71 12.81
N LEU A 135 9.95 5.00 12.47
CA LEU A 135 8.76 5.83 12.63
C LEU A 135 7.56 5.23 11.88
N PHE A 136 7.77 4.79 10.64
CA PHE A 136 6.74 4.12 9.86
C PHE A 136 6.24 2.83 10.51
N ALA A 137 7.15 2.01 11.02
CA ALA A 137 6.80 0.79 11.75
C ALA A 137 5.97 1.07 13.02
N CYS A 138 6.14 2.26 13.62
CA CYS A 138 5.38 2.69 14.81
C CYS A 138 3.98 3.26 14.47
N PHE A 139 3.69 3.57 13.22
CA PHE A 139 2.36 4.03 12.84
C PHE A 139 1.32 2.97 13.19
N GLY A 140 0.22 3.41 13.79
CA GLY A 140 -0.81 2.50 14.29
C GLY A 140 -1.35 1.58 13.21
N TYR A 141 -1.67 2.14 12.06
CA TYR A 141 -2.20 1.38 10.93
C TYR A 141 -1.23 0.34 10.38
N VAL A 142 0.10 0.64 10.34
CA VAL A 142 1.12 -0.33 9.92
C VAL A 142 1.12 -1.56 10.81
N ARG A 143 1.01 -1.34 12.12
CA ARG A 143 0.95 -2.42 13.11
C ARG A 143 -0.31 -3.28 12.95
N TYR A 144 -1.44 -2.65 12.69
CA TYR A 144 -2.70 -3.37 12.46
C TYR A 144 -2.68 -4.17 11.16
N LEU A 145 -2.15 -3.61 10.07
CA LEU A 145 -1.98 -4.34 8.80
C LEU A 145 -1.11 -5.60 8.96
N ALA A 146 -0.21 -5.62 9.93
CA ALA A 146 0.64 -6.78 10.20
C ALA A 146 -0.09 -7.92 10.91
N ALA A 147 -1.23 -7.65 11.54
CA ALA A 147 -1.90 -8.62 12.39
C ALA A 147 -2.78 -9.63 11.63
N GLY A 148 -3.18 -9.32 10.41
CA GLY A 148 -4.10 -10.20 9.67
C GLY A 148 -4.18 -9.96 8.17
N PRO A 149 -5.02 -10.74 7.49
CA PRO A 149 -5.15 -10.71 6.03
C PRO A 149 -5.86 -9.43 5.57
N GLU A 150 -5.11 -8.53 4.95
CA GLU A 150 -5.64 -7.28 4.43
C GLU A 150 -5.04 -6.94 3.06
N SER A 151 -5.88 -6.63 2.08
CA SER A 151 -5.45 -6.29 0.72
C SER A 151 -4.59 -5.02 0.67
N PHE A 152 -4.78 -4.13 1.63
CA PHE A 152 -4.04 -2.87 1.72
C PHE A 152 -2.56 -3.06 2.07
N SER A 153 -2.20 -4.10 2.82
CA SER A 153 -0.80 -4.45 3.08
C SER A 153 -0.05 -4.78 1.78
N VAL A 154 -0.70 -5.54 0.90
CA VAL A 154 -0.16 -5.90 -0.43
C VAL A 154 -0.12 -4.69 -1.34
N SER A 155 -1.19 -3.88 -1.36
CA SER A 155 -1.26 -2.63 -2.13
C SER A 155 -0.16 -1.65 -1.75
N MET A 156 0.12 -1.50 -0.45
CA MET A 156 1.19 -0.67 0.09
C MET A 156 2.56 -1.15 -0.37
N LEU A 157 2.84 -2.45 -0.27
CA LEU A 157 4.11 -3.02 -0.75
C LEU A 157 4.31 -2.80 -2.25
N LEU A 158 3.26 -2.98 -3.05
CA LEU A 158 3.30 -2.75 -4.49
C LEU A 158 3.55 -1.28 -4.84
N ALA A 159 2.89 -0.36 -4.15
CA ALA A 159 3.11 1.07 -4.36
C ALA A 159 4.56 1.48 -4.03
N LEU A 160 5.12 0.93 -2.95
CA LEU A 160 6.54 1.12 -2.61
C LEU A 160 7.47 0.50 -3.66
N ALA A 161 7.13 -0.68 -4.20
CA ALA A 161 7.88 -1.30 -5.28
C ALA A 161 7.88 -0.43 -6.55
N VAL A 162 6.74 0.20 -6.88
CA VAL A 162 6.62 1.16 -7.99
C VAL A 162 7.54 2.36 -7.78
N LEU A 163 7.53 2.97 -6.60
CA LEU A 163 8.42 4.10 -6.27
C LEU A 163 9.89 3.69 -6.36
N TRP A 164 10.23 2.56 -5.75
CA TRP A 164 11.61 2.05 -5.73
C TRP A 164 12.12 1.72 -7.13
N TRP A 165 11.30 1.06 -7.94
CA TRP A 165 11.65 0.75 -9.32
C TRP A 165 11.76 2.02 -10.16
N GLY A 166 10.81 2.94 -10.04
CA GLY A 166 10.79 4.18 -10.80
C GLY A 166 12.03 5.04 -10.61
N VAL A 167 12.53 5.17 -9.36
CA VAL A 167 13.76 5.94 -9.11
C VAL A 167 15.04 5.22 -9.50
N ARG A 168 15.01 3.90 -9.64
CA ARG A 168 16.16 3.05 -10.01
C ARG A 168 16.23 2.73 -11.49
N SER A 169 15.14 2.84 -12.20
CA SER A 169 15.08 2.52 -13.60
C SER A 169 16.20 3.22 -14.37
N PRO A 170 16.95 2.48 -15.21
CA PRO A 170 18.02 3.04 -16.03
C PRO A 170 17.52 4.08 -17.05
N PHE A 171 16.19 4.15 -17.26
CA PHE A 171 15.53 5.06 -18.22
C PHE A 171 15.00 6.34 -17.60
N VAL A 172 15.37 6.63 -16.35
CA VAL A 172 15.07 7.92 -15.72
C VAL A 172 15.65 9.06 -16.58
N VAL A 173 14.84 10.10 -16.76
CA VAL A 173 15.24 11.29 -17.52
C VAL A 173 16.63 11.80 -17.08
N GLY A 174 17.57 11.87 -18.01
CA GLY A 174 18.95 12.30 -17.79
C GLY A 174 19.99 11.19 -17.62
N ARG A 175 19.60 9.90 -17.57
CA ARG A 175 20.53 8.77 -17.61
C ARG A 175 20.55 8.15 -18.99
N GLN A 176 21.75 7.85 -19.51
CA GLN A 176 21.86 7.10 -20.78
C GLN A 176 21.35 5.66 -20.59
N PRO A 177 20.47 5.16 -21.47
CA PRO A 177 19.98 3.79 -21.39
C PRO A 177 21.13 2.82 -21.67
N LEU A 178 21.38 1.90 -20.75
CA LEU A 178 22.26 0.79 -20.98
C LEU A 178 21.64 -0.12 -22.05
N GLN A 179 22.39 -0.40 -23.13
CA GLN A 179 21.93 -1.30 -24.21
C GLN A 179 21.42 -2.62 -23.64
N GLY A 180 20.28 -3.08 -24.13
CA GLY A 180 19.67 -4.37 -23.75
C GLY A 180 18.74 -4.35 -22.51
N LYS A 181 18.75 -3.32 -21.65
CA LYS A 181 17.89 -3.27 -20.45
C LYS A 181 16.47 -2.75 -20.70
N GLY A 182 16.18 -2.26 -21.91
CA GLY A 182 14.87 -1.65 -22.22
C GLY A 182 13.68 -2.60 -22.15
N VAL A 183 13.87 -3.84 -22.58
CA VAL A 183 12.82 -4.87 -22.57
C VAL A 183 12.53 -5.32 -21.14
N TYR A 184 13.59 -5.58 -20.36
CA TYR A 184 13.46 -5.99 -18.97
C TYR A 184 12.73 -4.94 -18.12
N ASP A 185 13.08 -3.67 -18.30
CA ASP A 185 12.44 -2.59 -17.58
C ASP A 185 10.95 -2.44 -17.95
N LYS A 186 10.62 -2.54 -19.25
CA LYS A 186 9.20 -2.53 -19.69
C LYS A 186 8.43 -3.72 -19.12
N LEU A 187 9.05 -4.89 -19.06
CA LEU A 187 8.45 -6.09 -18.47
C LEU A 187 8.16 -5.89 -16.98
N VAL A 188 9.08 -5.30 -16.21
CA VAL A 188 8.87 -5.04 -14.78
C VAL A 188 7.72 -4.04 -14.58
N TRP A 189 7.67 -2.96 -15.37
CA TRP A 189 6.55 -2.01 -15.29
C TRP A 189 5.22 -2.65 -15.68
N PHE A 190 5.21 -3.51 -16.68
CA PHE A 190 4.01 -4.26 -17.08
C PHE A 190 3.56 -5.20 -15.97
N LEU A 191 4.46 -5.96 -15.36
CA LEU A 191 4.14 -6.84 -14.24
C LEU A 191 3.63 -6.06 -13.03
N LEU A 192 4.27 -4.94 -12.67
CA LEU A 192 3.80 -4.06 -11.61
C LEU A 192 2.38 -3.54 -11.91
N PHE A 193 2.11 -3.15 -13.17
CA PHE A 193 0.78 -2.70 -13.57
C PHE A 193 -0.27 -3.81 -13.45
N VAL A 194 -0.01 -5.00 -13.97
CA VAL A 194 -0.95 -6.13 -13.93
C VAL A 194 -1.22 -6.54 -12.48
N VAL A 195 -0.18 -6.71 -11.67
CA VAL A 195 -0.33 -7.15 -10.28
C VAL A 195 -1.03 -6.07 -9.45
N ALA A 196 -0.62 -4.81 -9.58
CA ALA A 196 -1.22 -3.70 -8.84
C ALA A 196 -2.70 -3.52 -9.19
N THR A 197 -3.04 -3.54 -10.51
CA THR A 197 -4.43 -3.48 -10.98
C THR A 197 -5.24 -4.67 -10.48
N GLY A 198 -4.61 -5.84 -10.45
CA GLY A 198 -5.24 -7.08 -9.99
C GLY A 198 -5.53 -7.09 -8.49
N ILE A 199 -4.67 -6.47 -7.68
CA ILE A 199 -4.90 -6.31 -6.24
C ILE A 199 -5.95 -5.23 -5.97
N THR A 200 -5.83 -4.06 -6.62
CA THR A 200 -6.79 -2.96 -6.49
C THR A 200 -6.76 -2.11 -7.76
N LEU A 201 -7.90 -1.90 -8.42
CA LEU A 201 -7.99 -1.17 -9.70
C LEU A 201 -7.31 0.20 -9.65
N THR A 202 -7.48 0.92 -8.55
CA THR A 202 -6.91 2.27 -8.37
C THR A 202 -5.38 2.27 -8.36
N GLN A 203 -4.76 1.19 -7.92
CA GLN A 203 -3.30 1.06 -7.93
C GLN A 203 -2.74 0.97 -9.35
N GLY A 204 -3.49 0.39 -10.29
CA GLY A 204 -3.10 0.38 -11.71
C GLY A 204 -2.94 1.78 -12.28
N ALA A 205 -3.87 2.69 -11.97
CA ALA A 205 -3.77 4.10 -12.37
C ALA A 205 -2.51 4.77 -11.82
N LYS A 206 -2.14 4.48 -10.57
CA LYS A 206 -0.91 5.00 -9.95
C LYS A 206 0.34 4.51 -10.67
N VAL A 207 0.39 3.22 -11.03
CA VAL A 207 1.54 2.66 -11.78
C VAL A 207 1.69 3.36 -13.13
N VAL A 208 0.57 3.56 -13.85
CA VAL A 208 0.57 4.27 -15.14
C VAL A 208 1.10 5.70 -14.98
N LEU A 209 0.58 6.46 -14.03
CA LEU A 209 1.00 7.86 -13.83
C LEU A 209 2.46 7.94 -13.36
N ALA A 210 2.91 7.04 -12.48
CA ALA A 210 4.31 6.95 -12.07
C ALA A 210 5.23 6.63 -13.25
N TYR A 211 4.82 5.71 -14.14
CA TYR A 211 5.55 5.40 -15.36
C TYR A 211 5.67 6.61 -16.28
N LEU A 212 4.56 7.32 -16.53
CA LEU A 212 4.50 8.51 -17.37
C LEU A 212 5.45 9.61 -16.89
N VAL A 213 5.43 9.89 -15.59
CA VAL A 213 6.28 10.93 -15.00
C VAL A 213 7.77 10.54 -14.99
N SER A 214 8.07 9.23 -14.92
CA SER A 214 9.45 8.75 -14.88
C SER A 214 10.17 8.81 -16.23
N ARG A 215 9.48 9.11 -17.34
CA ARG A 215 10.02 8.98 -18.69
C ARG A 215 9.65 10.11 -19.62
N ARG A 216 10.49 10.31 -20.67
CA ARG A 216 10.07 11.01 -21.89
C ARG A 216 9.31 10.03 -22.78
N MET A 217 8.00 10.21 -22.85
CA MET A 217 7.13 9.36 -23.67
C MET A 217 7.29 9.67 -25.17
N THR A 218 7.61 8.65 -25.94
CA THR A 218 7.52 8.69 -27.39
C THR A 218 6.10 8.35 -27.86
N LYS A 219 5.75 8.65 -29.11
CA LYS A 219 4.47 8.24 -29.71
C LYS A 219 4.25 6.71 -29.59
N ARG A 220 5.32 5.94 -29.74
CA ARG A 220 5.27 4.48 -29.60
C ARG A 220 4.95 4.05 -28.15
N ASP A 221 5.52 4.74 -27.17
CA ASP A 221 5.24 4.44 -25.75
C ASP A 221 3.77 4.73 -25.41
N TRP A 222 3.19 5.81 -25.95
CA TRP A 222 1.77 6.10 -25.77
C TRP A 222 0.87 5.01 -26.40
N ILE A 223 1.20 4.52 -27.60
CA ILE A 223 0.48 3.42 -28.24
C ILE A 223 0.58 2.15 -27.41
N CYS A 224 1.79 1.80 -26.93
CA CYS A 224 2.01 0.63 -26.08
C CYS A 224 1.23 0.74 -24.75
N LEU A 225 1.19 1.92 -24.15
CA LEU A 225 0.44 2.17 -22.92
C LEU A 225 -1.06 2.02 -23.14
N ALA A 226 -1.61 2.66 -24.20
CA ALA A 226 -3.02 2.60 -24.52
C ALA A 226 -3.45 1.15 -24.87
N SER A 227 -2.65 0.43 -25.66
CA SER A 227 -2.93 -0.97 -25.99
C SER A 227 -2.81 -1.88 -24.76
N GLY A 228 -1.83 -1.64 -23.88
CA GLY A 228 -1.68 -2.37 -22.61
C GLY A 228 -2.86 -2.12 -21.67
N ALA A 229 -3.31 -0.88 -21.54
CA ALA A 229 -4.48 -0.52 -20.75
C ALA A 229 -5.76 -1.16 -21.32
N ALA A 230 -5.96 -1.11 -22.64
CA ALA A 230 -7.08 -1.76 -23.30
C ALA A 230 -7.04 -3.29 -23.10
N ALA A 231 -5.87 -3.92 -23.24
CA ALA A 231 -5.69 -5.35 -23.00
C ALA A 231 -5.99 -5.73 -21.55
N ALA A 232 -5.57 -4.91 -20.57
CA ALA A 232 -5.85 -5.14 -19.16
C ALA A 232 -7.35 -5.03 -18.85
N VAL A 233 -8.04 -4.03 -19.41
CA VAL A 233 -9.50 -3.89 -19.28
C VAL A 233 -10.22 -5.08 -19.91
N LEU A 234 -9.83 -5.48 -21.12
CA LEU A 234 -10.41 -6.64 -21.80
C LEU A 234 -10.15 -7.94 -21.02
N ALA A 235 -8.95 -8.12 -20.47
CA ALA A 235 -8.62 -9.26 -19.62
C ALA A 235 -9.46 -9.26 -18.33
N ALA A 236 -9.64 -8.13 -17.69
CA ALA A 236 -10.46 -8.00 -16.47
C ALA A 236 -11.93 -8.32 -16.77
N VAL A 237 -12.47 -7.76 -17.87
CA VAL A 237 -13.85 -8.03 -18.33
C VAL A 237 -14.00 -9.49 -18.73
N GLY A 238 -13.06 -10.03 -19.53
CA GLY A 238 -13.06 -11.44 -19.94
C GLY A 238 -13.01 -12.39 -18.76
N PHE A 239 -12.14 -12.09 -17.79
CA PHE A 239 -12.03 -12.85 -16.54
C PHE A 239 -13.33 -12.81 -15.74
N TYR A 240 -13.96 -11.62 -15.64
CA TYR A 240 -15.24 -11.48 -14.96
C TYR A 240 -16.36 -12.26 -15.67
N VAL A 241 -16.40 -12.22 -17.00
CA VAL A 241 -17.36 -13.01 -17.81
C VAL A 241 -17.13 -14.50 -17.61
N VAL A 242 -15.89 -14.98 -17.69
CA VAL A 242 -15.54 -16.40 -17.43
C VAL A 242 -15.96 -16.81 -16.03
N LYS A 243 -15.74 -15.96 -15.03
CA LYS A 243 -16.22 -16.21 -13.67
C LYS A 243 -17.73 -16.37 -13.61
N LEU A 244 -18.50 -15.47 -14.25
CA LEU A 244 -19.96 -15.56 -14.29
C LEU A 244 -20.43 -16.83 -14.96
N MET A 245 -19.74 -17.29 -16.01
CA MET A 245 -20.07 -18.54 -16.71
C MET A 245 -19.75 -19.79 -15.90
N LEU A 246 -18.61 -19.82 -15.20
CA LEU A 246 -18.16 -21.00 -14.47
C LEU A 246 -18.82 -21.15 -13.09
N LEU A 247 -19.07 -20.05 -12.40
CA LEU A 247 -19.51 -20.06 -11.00
C LEU A 247 -20.99 -19.67 -10.86
N GLY A 248 -21.66 -19.37 -11.96
CA GLY A 248 -23.01 -18.83 -11.97
C GLY A 248 -23.05 -17.35 -11.56
N SER A 249 -24.11 -16.67 -11.94
CA SER A 249 -24.25 -15.23 -11.65
C SER A 249 -24.54 -14.93 -10.17
N GLY A 250 -24.96 -15.93 -9.38
CA GLY A 250 -25.45 -15.70 -8.02
C GLY A 250 -26.49 -14.55 -7.96
N GLY A 251 -27.20 -14.29 -9.06
CA GLY A 251 -28.11 -13.16 -9.20
C GLY A 251 -27.45 -11.81 -9.50
N ARG A 252 -26.09 -11.74 -9.62
CA ARG A 252 -25.39 -10.49 -9.90
C ARG A 252 -25.19 -10.29 -11.40
N THR A 253 -25.62 -9.14 -11.90
CA THR A 253 -25.41 -8.69 -13.28
C THR A 253 -24.17 -7.79 -13.35
N VAL A 254 -23.66 -7.52 -14.56
CA VAL A 254 -22.58 -6.54 -14.76
C VAL A 254 -23.00 -5.16 -14.26
N SER A 255 -24.27 -4.79 -14.46
CA SER A 255 -24.81 -3.51 -13.94
C SER A 255 -24.82 -3.45 -12.41
N SER A 256 -25.13 -4.55 -11.70
CA SER A 256 -25.07 -4.57 -10.25
C SER A 256 -23.63 -4.46 -9.72
N ALA A 257 -22.65 -5.03 -10.44
CA ALA A 257 -21.24 -4.88 -10.07
C ALA A 257 -20.73 -3.43 -10.25
N PHE A 258 -21.21 -2.73 -11.30
CA PHE A 258 -20.95 -1.30 -11.46
C PHE A 258 -21.67 -0.46 -10.40
N ALA A 259 -22.92 -0.79 -10.05
CA ALA A 259 -23.62 -0.12 -8.95
C ALA A 259 -22.88 -0.29 -7.62
N ASP A 260 -22.32 -1.46 -7.35
CA ASP A 260 -21.50 -1.71 -6.15
C ASP A 260 -20.26 -0.80 -6.05
N LEU A 261 -19.70 -0.33 -7.19
CA LEU A 261 -18.61 0.65 -7.17
C LEU A 261 -19.05 2.00 -6.61
N PHE A 262 -20.26 2.43 -6.92
CA PHE A 262 -20.78 3.73 -6.50
C PHE A 262 -21.50 3.66 -5.15
N SER A 263 -21.90 2.47 -4.68
CA SER A 263 -22.53 2.28 -3.37
C SER A 263 -21.64 2.68 -2.19
N CYS A 264 -20.33 2.79 -2.41
CA CYS A 264 -19.37 3.24 -1.41
C CYS A 264 -19.21 4.77 -1.33
N ILE A 265 -19.98 5.53 -2.11
CA ILE A 265 -20.03 6.98 -2.00
C ILE A 265 -21.12 7.30 -0.97
N PRO A 266 -20.80 7.83 0.20
CA PRO A 266 -21.79 8.17 1.19
C PRO A 266 -22.61 9.37 0.71
N HIS A 267 -23.93 9.25 0.80
CA HIS A 267 -24.90 10.30 0.47
C HIS A 267 -25.35 10.98 1.76
N ASP A 268 -25.86 12.22 1.64
CA ASP A 268 -26.51 12.97 2.72
C ASP A 268 -25.66 13.22 3.97
N LEU A 269 -24.35 13.35 3.79
CA LEU A 269 -23.43 13.66 4.89
C LEU A 269 -23.48 15.12 5.29
N THR A 270 -23.61 15.35 6.60
CA THR A 270 -23.37 16.65 7.21
C THR A 270 -21.91 17.08 7.07
N ILE A 271 -21.65 18.38 7.18
CA ILE A 271 -20.28 18.92 7.13
C ILE A 271 -19.40 18.36 8.26
N VAL A 272 -19.99 18.12 9.43
CA VAL A 272 -19.26 17.53 10.57
C VAL A 272 -18.83 16.11 10.27
N GLN A 273 -19.71 15.29 9.70
CA GLN A 273 -19.36 13.92 9.29
C GLN A 273 -18.26 13.92 8.24
N ARG A 274 -18.31 14.82 7.25
CA ARG A 274 -17.23 14.94 6.24
C ARG A 274 -15.90 15.31 6.87
N LEU A 275 -15.88 16.26 7.81
CA LEU A 275 -14.66 16.64 8.53
C LEU A 275 -14.11 15.49 9.38
N ARG A 276 -14.98 14.69 10.01
CA ARG A 276 -14.55 13.49 10.76
C ARG A 276 -13.96 12.41 9.85
N MET A 277 -14.54 12.17 8.69
CA MET A 277 -13.99 11.25 7.71
C MET A 277 -12.59 11.70 7.23
N LEU A 278 -12.39 13.00 7.01
CA LEU A 278 -11.08 13.55 6.67
C LEU A 278 -10.08 13.38 7.83
N GLU A 279 -10.51 13.59 9.06
CA GLU A 279 -9.69 13.34 10.25
C GLU A 279 -9.24 11.86 10.31
N MET A 280 -10.18 10.93 10.15
CA MET A 280 -9.87 9.50 10.10
C MET A 280 -8.90 9.16 8.96
N PHE A 281 -9.10 9.73 7.79
CA PHE A 281 -8.25 9.47 6.63
C PHE A 281 -6.82 9.95 6.82
N PHE A 282 -6.60 11.08 7.47
CA PHE A 282 -5.28 11.68 7.62
C PHE A 282 -4.60 11.32 8.93
N PHE A 283 -5.31 11.22 10.05
CA PHE A 283 -4.69 11.14 11.37
C PHE A 283 -4.68 9.74 11.95
N GLU A 284 -5.75 8.98 11.76
CA GLU A 284 -5.88 7.61 12.26
C GLU A 284 -4.71 6.68 11.84
N PRO A 285 -4.15 6.78 10.63
CA PRO A 285 -3.03 5.95 10.25
C PRO A 285 -1.80 6.12 11.12
N ILE A 286 -1.61 7.34 11.66
CA ILE A 286 -0.44 7.71 12.47
C ILE A 286 -0.67 7.29 13.91
N VAL A 287 -1.75 7.80 14.51
CA VAL A 287 -2.14 7.54 15.90
C VAL A 287 -3.55 6.98 15.92
N PRO A 288 -3.72 5.67 16.13
CA PRO A 288 -5.04 5.08 16.19
C PRO A 288 -5.78 5.53 17.45
N HIS A 289 -7.09 5.59 17.38
CA HIS A 289 -7.93 5.99 18.52
C HIS A 289 -7.92 5.00 19.68
N GLY A 290 -7.52 3.77 19.45
CA GLY A 290 -7.45 2.74 20.48
C GLY A 290 -8.79 2.17 20.92
N VAL A 291 -9.88 2.59 20.30
CA VAL A 291 -11.24 2.09 20.57
C VAL A 291 -11.64 1.23 19.37
N PRO A 292 -12.09 -0.01 19.60
CA PRO A 292 -12.73 -0.77 18.54
C PRO A 292 -13.96 -0.02 18.10
N TYR A 293 -14.10 0.21 16.79
CA TYR A 293 -15.31 0.82 16.26
C TYR A 293 -15.98 -0.10 15.27
N SER A 294 -17.30 -0.07 15.34
CA SER A 294 -18.12 -0.62 14.31
C SER A 294 -18.00 0.25 13.06
N VAL A 295 -17.91 -0.37 11.90
CA VAL A 295 -17.89 0.30 10.59
C VAL A 295 -19.07 1.26 10.40
N SER A 296 -20.14 1.10 11.19
CA SER A 296 -21.34 1.94 11.17
C SER A 296 -21.23 3.24 11.99
N GLU A 297 -20.24 3.35 12.87
CA GLU A 297 -20.11 4.54 13.70
C GLU A 297 -18.99 5.45 13.20
N ILE A 298 -19.37 6.48 12.46
CA ILE A 298 -18.47 7.57 12.07
C ILE A 298 -18.16 8.37 13.32
N VAL A 299 -17.19 7.94 14.08
CA VAL A 299 -16.70 8.64 15.25
C VAL A 299 -15.19 8.68 15.14
N VAL A 300 -14.54 9.81 15.35
CA VAL A 300 -13.96 10.06 16.66
C VAL A 300 -12.98 11.20 16.56
N ALA A 301 -13.16 12.21 17.37
CA ALA A 301 -12.10 13.16 17.71
C ALA A 301 -11.13 12.47 18.69
N TYR A 302 -9.84 12.75 18.57
CA TYR A 302 -8.89 12.35 19.59
C TYR A 302 -9.30 12.92 20.97
N SER A 303 -9.17 12.10 21.99
CA SER A 303 -9.47 12.53 23.36
C SER A 303 -8.42 13.49 23.93
N SER A 304 -7.22 13.52 23.32
CA SER A 304 -6.07 14.25 23.84
C SER A 304 -5.42 15.11 22.78
N TRP A 305 -5.15 16.37 23.11
CA TRP A 305 -4.52 17.34 22.21
C TRP A 305 -3.14 16.91 21.68
N TRP A 306 -2.37 16.13 22.45
CA TRP A 306 -1.04 15.69 22.05
C TRP A 306 -1.07 14.78 20.81
N GLN A 307 -2.17 14.07 20.59
CA GLN A 307 -2.35 13.21 19.40
C GLN A 307 -2.43 14.06 18.13
N TYR A 308 -3.19 15.16 18.20
CA TYR A 308 -3.22 16.15 17.11
C TYR A 308 -1.88 16.83 16.90
N ALA A 309 -1.19 17.19 17.98
CA ALA A 309 0.14 17.81 17.91
C ALA A 309 1.16 16.88 17.26
N LEU A 310 1.13 15.59 17.59
CA LEU A 310 1.99 14.58 16.98
C LEU A 310 1.71 14.43 15.47
N CYS A 311 0.45 14.33 15.09
CA CYS A 311 0.06 14.27 13.68
C CYS A 311 0.49 15.53 12.93
N ALA A 312 0.25 16.71 13.50
CA ALA A 312 0.68 17.99 12.93
C ALA A 312 2.21 18.06 12.74
N ALA A 313 2.98 17.61 13.71
CA ALA A 313 4.44 17.56 13.62
C ALA A 313 4.91 16.62 12.48
N ILE A 314 4.29 15.48 12.32
CA ILE A 314 4.58 14.53 11.22
C ILE A 314 4.24 15.16 9.87
N TYR A 315 3.09 15.80 9.73
CA TYR A 315 2.72 16.48 8.47
C TYR A 315 3.61 17.67 8.17
N LEU A 316 4.00 18.46 9.18
CA LEU A 316 4.95 19.56 9.00
C LEU A 316 6.32 19.04 8.52
N ALA A 317 6.85 18.02 9.16
CA ALA A 317 8.09 17.38 8.72
C ALA A 317 7.99 16.82 7.29
N THR A 318 6.86 16.23 6.94
CA THR A 318 6.54 15.74 5.60
C THR A 318 6.54 16.89 4.58
N ALA A 319 5.89 18.00 4.89
CA ALA A 319 5.83 19.18 4.03
C ALA A 319 7.22 19.80 3.81
N VAL A 320 8.03 19.90 4.86
CA VAL A 320 9.43 20.38 4.76
C VAL A 320 10.25 19.46 3.85
N GLY A 321 10.12 18.14 4.01
CA GLY A 321 10.83 17.17 3.17
C GLY A 321 10.38 17.21 1.72
N ALA A 322 9.07 17.27 1.48
CA ALA A 322 8.49 17.41 0.14
C ALA A 322 9.01 18.71 -0.55
N TYR A 323 9.02 19.83 0.17
CA TYR A 323 9.52 21.10 -0.34
C TYR A 323 11.00 21.01 -0.72
N ARG A 324 11.84 20.45 0.17
CA ARG A 324 13.28 20.26 -0.09
C ARG A 324 13.57 19.37 -1.30
N MET A 325 12.71 18.40 -1.55
CA MET A 325 12.86 17.44 -2.64
C MET A 325 11.93 17.69 -3.84
N ARG A 326 11.24 18.83 -3.91
CA ARG A 326 10.18 19.10 -4.91
C ARG A 326 10.58 18.93 -6.38
N SER A 327 11.86 19.08 -6.70
CA SER A 327 12.40 18.90 -8.04
C SER A 327 12.73 17.44 -8.37
N THR A 328 12.75 16.54 -7.38
CA THR A 328 13.15 15.15 -7.59
C THR A 328 12.06 14.35 -8.27
N LEU A 329 12.46 13.33 -9.03
CA LEU A 329 11.54 12.39 -9.64
C LEU A 329 10.67 11.66 -8.60
N LEU A 330 11.25 11.30 -7.46
CA LEU A 330 10.55 10.62 -6.37
C LEU A 330 9.33 11.42 -5.91
N VAL A 331 9.48 12.72 -5.64
CA VAL A 331 8.36 13.58 -5.23
C VAL A 331 7.33 13.71 -6.34
N LYS A 332 7.75 13.86 -7.59
CA LYS A 332 6.81 13.91 -8.73
C LYS A 332 5.97 12.63 -8.84
N MET A 333 6.59 11.46 -8.67
CA MET A 333 5.87 10.18 -8.65
C MET A 333 4.90 10.10 -7.46
N ILE A 334 5.35 10.47 -6.25
CA ILE A 334 4.50 10.50 -5.06
C ILE A 334 3.28 11.39 -5.28
N VAL A 335 3.48 12.60 -5.81
CA VAL A 335 2.38 13.54 -6.06
C VAL A 335 1.36 12.98 -7.02
N VAL A 336 1.77 12.44 -8.17
CA VAL A 336 0.80 11.90 -9.14
C VAL A 336 0.08 10.65 -8.63
N MET A 337 0.76 9.81 -7.85
CA MET A 337 0.13 8.66 -7.20
C MET A 337 -0.88 9.12 -6.14
N PHE A 338 -0.54 10.12 -5.33
CA PHE A 338 -1.45 10.67 -4.34
C PHE A 338 -2.64 11.41 -4.98
N CYS A 339 -2.47 12.04 -6.15
CA CYS A 339 -3.58 12.66 -6.87
C CYS A 339 -4.69 11.64 -7.22
N VAL A 340 -4.35 10.39 -7.50
CA VAL A 340 -5.35 9.33 -7.72
C VAL A 340 -6.18 9.13 -6.44
N ASP A 341 -5.52 8.99 -5.29
CA ASP A 341 -6.22 8.82 -4.01
C ASP A 341 -7.04 10.06 -3.65
N ALA A 342 -6.48 11.25 -3.89
CA ALA A 342 -7.17 12.51 -3.63
C ALA A 342 -8.47 12.63 -4.45
N VAL A 343 -8.41 12.30 -5.75
CA VAL A 343 -9.63 12.31 -6.58
C VAL A 343 -10.66 11.32 -6.06
N ILE A 344 -10.26 10.09 -5.76
CA ILE A 344 -11.18 9.03 -5.36
C ILE A 344 -11.74 9.31 -3.95
N HIS A 345 -10.89 9.61 -2.99
CA HIS A 345 -11.30 9.68 -1.59
C HIS A 345 -11.66 11.10 -1.13
N LEU A 346 -10.98 12.15 -1.61
CA LEU A 346 -11.25 13.51 -1.13
C LEU A 346 -12.27 14.25 -2.01
N VAL A 347 -12.29 13.99 -3.34
CA VAL A 347 -13.22 14.64 -4.26
C VAL A 347 -14.53 13.84 -4.37
N MET A 348 -14.42 12.53 -4.66
CA MET A 348 -15.59 11.67 -4.80
C MET A 348 -16.14 11.16 -3.47
N PHE A 349 -15.40 11.29 -2.38
CA PHE A 349 -15.71 10.71 -1.07
C PHE A 349 -15.96 9.19 -1.09
N TRP A 350 -15.41 8.52 -2.08
CA TRP A 350 -15.56 7.09 -2.25
C TRP A 350 -14.87 6.32 -1.11
N GLY A 351 -15.61 5.43 -0.45
CA GLY A 351 -15.09 4.62 0.66
C GLY A 351 -14.80 5.39 1.94
N MET A 352 -15.19 6.67 2.03
CA MET A 352 -14.86 7.51 3.19
C MET A 352 -15.62 7.14 4.46
N SER A 353 -16.64 6.29 4.40
CA SER A 353 -17.24 5.64 5.57
C SER A 353 -16.24 4.70 6.28
N GLU A 354 -15.22 4.26 5.59
CA GLU A 354 -14.14 3.40 6.07
C GLU A 354 -12.78 4.09 5.81
N ALA A 355 -12.70 5.40 6.03
CA ALA A 355 -11.59 6.25 5.60
C ALA A 355 -10.22 5.75 6.07
N GLN A 356 -10.14 5.18 7.28
CA GLN A 356 -8.92 4.63 7.85
C GLN A 356 -8.37 3.44 7.04
N ILE A 357 -9.22 2.63 6.40
CA ILE A 357 -8.79 1.49 5.60
C ILE A 357 -8.04 1.98 4.35
N TYR A 358 -8.58 3.02 3.71
CA TYR A 358 -8.04 3.54 2.45
C TYR A 358 -6.76 4.35 2.60
N CYS A 359 -6.38 4.74 3.82
CA CYS A 359 -5.09 5.39 4.05
C CYS A 359 -3.91 4.49 3.68
N GLY A 360 -4.06 3.16 3.71
CA GLY A 360 -3.04 2.20 3.27
C GLY A 360 -2.53 2.44 1.85
N HIS A 361 -3.29 3.17 1.03
CA HIS A 361 -2.92 3.51 -0.33
C HIS A 361 -1.85 4.61 -0.44
N TRP A 362 -1.66 5.47 0.56
CA TRP A 362 -0.81 6.65 0.41
C TRP A 362 0.08 6.95 1.62
N PHE A 363 -0.28 6.59 2.85
CA PHE A 363 0.41 7.07 4.07
C PHE A 363 1.89 6.65 4.18
N TYR A 364 2.33 5.63 3.44
CA TYR A 364 3.73 5.21 3.32
C TYR A 364 4.63 6.31 2.74
N VAL A 365 4.06 7.32 2.10
CA VAL A 365 4.84 8.46 1.56
C VAL A 365 5.35 9.39 2.66
N LEU A 366 4.66 9.45 3.82
CA LEU A 366 5.03 10.34 4.93
C LEU A 366 6.47 10.11 5.40
N PRO A 367 6.88 8.90 5.82
CA PRO A 367 8.24 8.67 6.28
C PRO A 367 9.30 8.87 5.18
N ILE A 368 8.96 8.59 3.92
CA ILE A 368 9.86 8.82 2.78
C ILE A 368 10.11 10.32 2.61
N LEU A 369 9.06 11.13 2.68
CA LEU A 369 9.19 12.58 2.57
C LEU A 369 9.89 13.18 3.81
N ILE A 370 9.62 12.70 5.02
CA ILE A 370 10.33 13.09 6.24
C ILE A 370 11.83 12.85 6.11
N ALA A 371 12.25 11.72 5.53
CA ALA A 371 13.66 11.47 5.26
C ALA A 371 14.31 12.59 4.44
N GLY A 372 13.57 13.16 3.49
CA GLY A 372 14.01 14.30 2.70
C GLY A 372 14.23 15.60 3.51
N ALA A 373 13.59 15.72 4.67
CA ALA A 373 13.83 16.89 5.55
C ALA A 373 15.27 16.91 6.12
N TRP A 374 15.90 15.75 6.25
CA TRP A 374 17.30 15.60 6.70
C TRP A 374 18.33 15.65 5.57
N LYS A 375 17.91 15.90 4.34
CA LYS A 375 18.84 16.02 3.21
C LYS A 375 19.90 17.09 3.53
N LYS A 376 21.15 16.66 3.75
CA LYS A 376 22.30 17.55 3.87
C LYS A 376 22.67 18.02 2.45
N GLY A 377 22.59 19.28 2.20
CA GLY A 377 23.14 19.85 0.94
C GLY A 377 22.33 21.02 0.44
N VAL A 378 23.06 22.04 0.29
CA VAL A 378 22.95 23.24 -0.53
C VAL A 378 21.51 23.60 -0.88
N ILE A 379 20.93 24.44 -0.06
CA ILE A 379 20.04 25.48 -0.58
C ILE A 379 20.94 26.27 -1.54
N LYS A 380 20.94 25.91 -2.83
CA LYS A 380 21.53 26.76 -3.84
C LYS A 380 20.86 28.11 -3.66
N LYS A 381 21.70 29.13 -3.37
CA LYS A 381 21.20 30.50 -3.26
C LYS A 381 20.47 30.82 -4.58
N PRO A 382 19.41 31.64 -4.55
CA PRO A 382 18.73 32.08 -5.77
C PRO A 382 19.68 32.68 -6.83
N SER A 383 20.84 33.22 -6.40
CA SER A 383 21.93 33.71 -7.27
C SER A 383 22.61 32.63 -8.13
N ASP A 384 22.48 31.34 -7.79
CA ASP A 384 23.12 30.26 -8.54
C ASP A 384 22.18 29.63 -9.58
N MET A 385 21.01 30.21 -9.80
CA MET A 385 19.99 29.79 -10.75
C MET A 385 19.76 30.75 -11.93
N LEU A 386 20.58 31.79 -12.05
CA LEU A 386 20.56 32.73 -13.18
C LEU A 386 21.70 32.44 -14.16
#